data_f7650ecb64b0fad32b5d48e9647c2d68
#
_entry.id   f7650ecb64b0fad32b5d48e9647c2d68
#
_cell.length_a   1.000
_cell.length_b   1.000
_cell.length_c   1.000
_cell.angle_alpha   90.00
_cell.angle_beta   90.00
_cell.angle_gamma   90.00
#
_symmetry.space_group_name_H-M   'P 1'
#
loop_
_entity.id
_entity.type
_entity.pdbx_description
1 polymer ?
#
loop_
_entity_poly.entity_id
_entity_poly.type
_entity_poly.pdbx_seq_one_letter_code
_entity_poly.pdbx_strand_id
1 'polypeptide(L)'
;MLSTKLALALLALALGLAALAPRLPHLRRRYDSAALSPITRRPEANPGDEALKARLNSWVRNGAGSGASLLPWAVAPVPTPFSHMRLPERQRNAVCHFGYRLAGYHQLDERSRLGGLLYRIGVQLRPLLWFVPRRPDEPWDDAWFDEVDDQRLAALERWTPRRPTLIVLDRLPQKRVEQVTSALGVAAGRAEHPIRLLVLEAQTGHPGM
;
A
#
# COMPACT_ATOMS: atom_id res chain seq x y z
N MET A 1 0.22 -34.14 19.66
CA MET A 1 0.32 -32.91 20.50
C MET A 1 1.76 -32.42 20.45
N LEU A 2 2.00 -31.20 19.99
CA LEU A 2 3.32 -30.57 20.08
C LEU A 2 3.67 -30.42 21.57
N SER A 3 4.88 -30.86 21.98
CA SER A 3 5.28 -30.66 23.36
C SER A 3 5.37 -29.15 23.66
N THR A 4 4.96 -28.73 24.87
CA THR A 4 5.02 -27.32 25.31
C THR A 4 6.42 -26.73 25.13
N LYS A 5 7.46 -27.53 25.28
CA LYS A 5 8.86 -27.14 25.05
C LYS A 5 9.13 -26.78 23.60
N LEU A 6 8.57 -27.54 22.64
CA LEU A 6 8.72 -27.26 21.21
C LEU A 6 7.95 -25.99 20.83
N ALA A 7 6.74 -25.79 21.39
CA ALA A 7 5.96 -24.57 21.14
C ALA A 7 6.68 -23.32 21.66
N LEU A 8 7.28 -23.41 22.87
CA LEU A 8 8.07 -22.30 23.44
C LEU A 8 9.35 -22.02 22.61
N ALA A 9 10.03 -23.07 22.15
CA ALA A 9 11.23 -22.92 21.30
C ALA A 9 10.88 -22.25 19.96
N LEU A 10 9.76 -22.64 19.31
CA LEU A 10 9.29 -22.03 18.09
C LEU A 10 8.87 -20.58 18.29
N LEU A 11 8.22 -20.26 19.42
CA LEU A 11 7.86 -18.89 19.78
C LEU A 11 9.11 -18.02 20.01
N ALA A 12 10.11 -18.53 20.75
CA ALA A 12 11.36 -17.84 20.99
C ALA A 12 12.14 -17.61 19.69
N LEU A 13 12.17 -18.60 18.79
CA LEU A 13 12.76 -18.49 17.46
C LEU A 13 12.03 -17.41 16.62
N ALA A 14 10.71 -17.44 16.60
CA ALA A 14 9.90 -16.44 15.86
C ALA A 14 10.12 -15.03 16.39
N LEU A 15 10.18 -14.83 17.72
CA LEU A 15 10.48 -13.55 18.33
C LEU A 15 11.92 -13.10 18.04
N GLY A 16 12.89 -14.03 18.08
CA GLY A 16 14.27 -13.75 17.71
C GLY A 16 14.41 -13.34 16.25
N LEU A 17 13.76 -14.04 15.33
CA LEU A 17 13.72 -13.68 13.91
C LEU A 17 13.00 -12.33 13.69
N ALA A 18 11.91 -12.06 14.39
CA ALA A 18 11.22 -10.78 14.32
C ALA A 18 12.09 -9.61 14.82
N ALA A 19 12.93 -9.84 15.83
CA ALA A 19 13.89 -8.85 16.34
C ALA A 19 15.09 -8.66 15.41
N LEU A 20 15.52 -9.71 14.70
CA LEU A 20 16.64 -9.67 13.76
C LEU A 20 16.24 -9.14 12.37
N ALA A 21 15.01 -9.39 11.92
CA ALA A 21 14.53 -8.97 10.61
C ALA A 21 14.76 -7.48 10.29
N PRO A 22 14.59 -6.52 11.25
CA PRO A 22 14.91 -5.11 11.00
C PRO A 22 16.39 -4.83 10.79
N ARG A 23 17.29 -5.73 11.22
CA ARG A 23 18.73 -5.56 11.13
C ARG A 23 19.31 -6.14 9.83
N LEU A 24 18.53 -6.88 9.09
CA LEU A 24 18.93 -7.49 7.81
C LEU A 24 18.40 -6.62 6.65
N PRO A 25 19.20 -5.72 6.08
CA PRO A 25 18.74 -4.71 5.12
C PRO A 25 18.15 -5.31 3.83
N HIS A 26 18.58 -6.52 3.45
CA HIS A 26 18.09 -7.23 2.27
C HIS A 26 16.79 -8.01 2.50
N LEU A 27 16.38 -8.24 3.76
CA LEU A 27 15.10 -8.89 4.07
C LEU A 27 13.96 -7.91 4.31
N ARG A 28 14.28 -6.63 4.61
CA ARG A 28 13.28 -5.62 4.89
C ARG A 28 13.69 -4.25 4.38
N ARG A 29 13.11 -3.83 3.28
CA ARG A 29 13.09 -2.40 2.93
C ARG A 29 12.17 -1.68 3.92
N ARG A 30 12.68 -0.63 4.57
CA ARG A 30 11.89 0.22 5.46
C ARG A 30 10.93 1.07 4.64
N TYR A 31 9.84 1.52 5.28
CA TYR A 31 9.01 2.58 4.72
C TYR A 31 9.88 3.82 4.53
N ASP A 32 9.90 4.34 3.34
CA ASP A 32 10.71 5.52 3.00
C ASP A 32 9.90 6.79 3.27
N SER A 33 10.10 7.36 4.45
CA SER A 33 9.42 8.59 4.86
C SER A 33 9.91 9.85 4.14
N ALA A 34 11.05 9.79 3.46
CA ALA A 34 11.51 10.89 2.61
C ALA A 34 10.73 10.94 1.30
N ALA A 35 10.43 9.77 0.72
CA ALA A 35 9.64 9.66 -0.51
C ALA A 35 8.13 9.66 -0.24
N LEU A 36 7.66 8.99 0.81
CA LEU A 36 6.25 8.76 1.09
C LEU A 36 5.81 9.45 2.39
N SER A 37 4.58 9.97 2.40
CA SER A 37 3.92 10.50 3.60
C SER A 37 2.70 9.63 3.91
N PRO A 38 2.69 8.86 5.01
CA PRO A 38 1.60 7.95 5.30
C PRO A 38 0.31 8.70 5.59
N ILE A 39 -0.83 8.06 5.31
CA ILE A 39 -2.14 8.57 5.70
C ILE A 39 -2.22 8.54 7.24
N THR A 40 -2.11 9.69 7.87
CA THR A 40 -2.19 9.81 9.34
C THR A 40 -3.61 10.08 9.81
N ARG A 41 -4.48 10.52 8.92
CA ARG A 41 -5.84 10.92 9.25
C ARG A 41 -6.76 9.70 9.28
N ARG A 42 -7.37 9.45 10.43
CA ARG A 42 -8.45 8.47 10.52
C ARG A 42 -9.63 8.98 9.69
N PRO A 43 -10.16 8.19 8.74
CA PRO A 43 -11.29 8.63 7.95
C PRO A 43 -12.53 8.77 8.82
N GLU A 44 -13.31 9.79 8.54
CA GLU A 44 -14.65 9.92 9.12
C GLU A 44 -15.52 8.75 8.65
N ALA A 45 -16.40 8.27 9.53
CA ALA A 45 -17.34 7.21 9.18
C ALA A 45 -18.19 7.67 7.99
N ASN A 46 -17.89 7.19 6.82
CA ASN A 46 -18.65 7.46 5.62
C ASN A 46 -19.26 6.14 5.15
N PRO A 47 -20.59 6.04 5.08
CA PRO A 47 -21.27 4.99 4.34
C PRO A 47 -21.01 5.24 2.85
N GLY A 48 -19.80 5.03 2.41
CA GLY A 48 -19.33 5.45 1.11
C GLY A 48 -20.10 4.79 -0.01
N ASP A 49 -20.01 5.41 -1.14
CA ASP A 49 -20.45 4.93 -2.44
C ASP A 49 -19.85 3.53 -2.70
N GLU A 50 -20.67 2.49 -2.53
CA GLU A 50 -20.25 1.09 -2.73
C GLU A 50 -19.80 0.85 -4.18
N ALA A 51 -20.38 1.56 -5.15
CA ALA A 51 -19.98 1.49 -6.54
C ALA A 51 -18.55 2.04 -6.73
N LEU A 52 -18.21 3.15 -6.05
CA LEU A 52 -16.86 3.69 -6.06
C LEU A 52 -15.87 2.73 -5.39
N LYS A 53 -16.23 2.12 -4.26
CA LYS A 53 -15.39 1.13 -3.59
C LYS A 53 -15.12 -0.08 -4.48
N ALA A 54 -16.15 -0.61 -5.14
CA ALA A 54 -16.02 -1.71 -6.08
C ALA A 54 -15.10 -1.34 -7.25
N ARG A 55 -15.25 -0.13 -7.80
CA ARG A 55 -14.41 0.41 -8.88
C ARG A 55 -12.95 0.55 -8.44
N LEU A 56 -12.70 1.11 -7.24
CA LEU A 56 -11.36 1.27 -6.69
C LEU A 56 -10.71 -0.09 -6.42
N ASN A 57 -11.45 -1.04 -5.83
CA ASN A 57 -10.96 -2.40 -5.62
C ASN A 57 -10.59 -3.11 -6.92
N SER A 58 -11.43 -3.00 -7.94
CA SER A 58 -11.16 -3.55 -9.26
C SER A 58 -9.91 -2.92 -9.87
N TRP A 59 -9.83 -1.59 -9.84
CA TRP A 59 -8.69 -0.85 -10.40
C TRP A 59 -7.37 -1.16 -9.69
N VAL A 60 -7.35 -1.19 -8.38
CA VAL A 60 -6.15 -1.51 -7.59
C VAL A 60 -5.66 -2.92 -7.89
N ARG A 61 -6.61 -3.88 -8.03
CA ARG A 61 -6.30 -5.29 -8.30
C ARG A 61 -6.05 -5.59 -9.77
N ASN A 62 -6.50 -4.74 -10.69
CA ASN A 62 -6.24 -4.91 -12.12
C ASN A 62 -4.74 -4.89 -12.37
N GLY A 63 -4.23 -6.03 -12.80
CA GLY A 63 -2.81 -6.26 -12.99
C GLY A 63 -2.03 -6.61 -11.71
N ALA A 64 -2.58 -6.49 -10.52
CA ALA A 64 -2.08 -7.20 -9.36
C ALA A 64 -2.66 -8.62 -9.43
N GLY A 65 -2.04 -9.49 -10.23
CA GLY A 65 -2.53 -10.83 -10.45
C GLY A 65 -2.92 -11.48 -9.13
N SER A 66 -4.16 -11.83 -8.96
CA SER A 66 -4.62 -12.83 -8.00
C SER A 66 -4.20 -14.21 -8.51
N GLY A 67 -2.94 -14.32 -8.88
CA GLY A 67 -2.30 -15.58 -9.22
C GLY A 67 -1.94 -16.33 -7.95
N ALA A 68 -2.94 -16.74 -7.19
CA ALA A 68 -2.82 -17.94 -6.41
C ALA A 68 -2.88 -19.14 -7.38
N SER A 69 -1.97 -19.17 -8.33
CA SER A 69 -1.70 -20.39 -9.08
C SER A 69 -0.97 -21.31 -8.13
N LEU A 70 -1.64 -22.38 -7.74
CA LEU A 70 -1.02 -23.50 -7.02
C LEU A 70 0.05 -24.21 -7.89
N LEU A 71 0.20 -23.76 -9.12
CA LEU A 71 1.14 -24.31 -10.09
C LEU A 71 2.25 -23.28 -10.35
N PRO A 72 3.49 -23.56 -9.96
CA PRO A 72 4.60 -22.60 -10.09
C PRO A 72 4.93 -22.20 -11.55
N TRP A 73 4.37 -22.88 -12.53
CA TRP A 73 4.55 -22.59 -13.96
C TRP A 73 3.35 -21.90 -14.64
N ALA A 74 2.26 -21.67 -13.94
CA ALA A 74 1.18 -20.89 -14.51
C ALA A 74 1.64 -19.44 -14.57
N VAL A 75 1.78 -18.92 -15.78
CA VAL A 75 2.13 -17.51 -16.03
C VAL A 75 1.00 -16.65 -15.47
N ALA A 76 1.19 -16.16 -14.24
CA ALA A 76 0.30 -15.12 -13.71
C ALA A 76 0.43 -13.88 -14.61
N PRO A 77 -0.67 -13.22 -14.99
CA PRO A 77 -0.59 -11.98 -15.74
C PRO A 77 0.30 -11.02 -14.96
N VAL A 78 1.33 -10.50 -15.65
CA VAL A 78 2.25 -9.53 -15.06
C VAL A 78 1.42 -8.31 -14.68
N PRO A 79 1.38 -7.91 -13.40
CA PRO A 79 0.65 -6.74 -13.00
C PRO A 79 1.18 -5.51 -13.75
N THR A 80 0.28 -4.65 -14.24
CA THR A 80 0.72 -3.35 -14.75
C THR A 80 1.48 -2.63 -13.64
N PRO A 81 2.76 -2.34 -13.83
CA PRO A 81 3.60 -1.82 -12.75
C PRO A 81 3.12 -0.45 -12.26
N PHE A 82 2.53 0.33 -13.15
CA PHE A 82 2.02 1.67 -12.85
C PHE A 82 0.67 1.90 -13.51
N SER A 83 -0.25 2.48 -12.75
CA SER A 83 -1.55 2.92 -13.26
C SER A 83 -2.01 4.12 -12.46
N HIS A 84 -2.66 5.08 -13.11
CA HIS A 84 -3.22 6.25 -12.47
C HIS A 84 -4.73 6.38 -12.72
N MET A 85 -5.43 7.01 -11.79
CA MET A 85 -6.86 7.31 -11.88
C MET A 85 -7.10 8.73 -11.36
N ARG A 86 -8.04 9.43 -11.98
CA ARG A 86 -8.48 10.77 -11.56
C ARG A 86 -9.88 10.70 -11.00
N LEU A 87 -10.09 11.37 -9.89
CA LEU A 87 -11.38 11.41 -9.19
C LEU A 87 -11.67 12.85 -8.74
N PRO A 88 -12.93 13.26 -8.71
CA PRO A 88 -13.30 14.57 -8.20
C PRO A 88 -13.06 14.65 -6.67
N GLU A 89 -12.70 15.84 -6.19
CA GLU A 89 -12.41 16.11 -4.77
C GLU A 89 -13.55 15.68 -3.82
N ARG A 90 -14.80 15.76 -4.27
CA ARG A 90 -15.97 15.32 -3.48
C ARG A 90 -15.85 13.87 -2.99
N GLN A 91 -15.04 13.05 -3.66
CA GLN A 91 -14.81 11.64 -3.29
C GLN A 91 -13.63 11.47 -2.31
N ARG A 92 -13.03 12.57 -1.84
CA ARG A 92 -11.87 12.58 -0.93
C ARG A 92 -12.06 11.67 0.29
N ASN A 93 -13.19 11.78 0.97
CA ASN A 93 -13.50 10.97 2.16
C ASN A 93 -13.58 9.47 1.84
N ALA A 94 -14.20 9.12 0.73
CA ALA A 94 -14.30 7.73 0.28
C ALA A 94 -12.92 7.16 -0.09
N VAL A 95 -12.07 7.96 -0.74
CA VAL A 95 -10.69 7.60 -1.07
C VAL A 95 -9.84 7.44 0.18
N CYS A 96 -9.96 8.35 1.16
CA CYS A 96 -9.26 8.25 2.44
C CYS A 96 -9.65 6.96 3.18
N HIS A 97 -10.95 6.66 3.25
CA HIS A 97 -11.46 5.43 3.84
C HIS A 97 -10.96 4.18 3.10
N PHE A 98 -10.94 4.23 1.77
CA PHE A 98 -10.42 3.15 0.95
C PHE A 98 -8.93 2.89 1.21
N GLY A 99 -8.09 3.94 1.20
CA GLY A 99 -6.66 3.84 1.51
C GLY A 99 -6.41 3.28 2.91
N TYR A 100 -7.16 3.76 3.91
CA TYR A 100 -7.08 3.27 5.28
C TYR A 100 -7.37 1.76 5.39
N ARG A 101 -8.37 1.26 4.66
CA ARG A 101 -8.67 -0.16 4.62
C ARG A 101 -7.62 -0.95 3.85
N LEU A 102 -7.14 -0.42 2.72
CA LEU A 102 -6.14 -1.06 1.89
C LEU A 102 -4.80 -1.22 2.62
N ALA A 103 -4.42 -0.21 3.41
CA ALA A 103 -3.24 -0.27 4.28
C ALA A 103 -3.39 -1.23 5.47
N GLY A 104 -4.59 -1.76 5.71
CA GLY A 104 -4.85 -2.73 6.76
C GLY A 104 -5.04 -2.13 8.16
N TYR A 105 -5.13 -0.81 8.29
CA TYR A 105 -5.32 -0.14 9.59
C TYR A 105 -6.63 -0.57 10.28
N HIS A 106 -7.71 -0.79 9.51
CA HIS A 106 -8.99 -1.28 10.04
C HIS A 106 -8.85 -2.61 10.77
N GLN A 107 -7.94 -3.48 10.33
CA GLN A 107 -7.71 -4.77 10.99
C GLN A 107 -7.08 -4.61 12.38
N LEU A 108 -6.39 -3.49 12.64
CA LEU A 108 -5.85 -3.18 13.96
C LEU A 108 -6.93 -2.63 14.89
N ASP A 109 -7.88 -1.87 14.36
CA ASP A 109 -8.98 -1.30 15.13
C ASP A 109 -10.01 -2.36 15.55
N GLU A 110 -10.27 -3.34 14.69
CA GLU A 110 -11.27 -4.39 14.93
C GLU A 110 -10.75 -5.55 15.81
N ARG A 111 -9.43 -5.65 15.98
CA ARG A 111 -8.81 -6.74 16.74
C ARG A 111 -8.56 -6.38 18.20
N SER A 112 -8.63 -7.40 19.06
CA SER A 112 -8.13 -7.29 20.43
C SER A 112 -6.64 -6.94 20.45
N ARG A 113 -6.12 -6.43 21.57
CA ARG A 113 -4.70 -6.07 21.74
C ARG A 113 -3.74 -7.20 21.34
N LEU A 114 -4.06 -8.44 21.75
CA LEU A 114 -3.27 -9.61 21.38
C LEU A 114 -3.40 -9.96 19.90
N GLY A 115 -4.60 -9.90 19.34
CA GLY A 115 -4.83 -10.11 17.91
C GLY A 115 -4.12 -9.09 17.04
N GLY A 116 -4.09 -7.82 17.46
CA GLY A 116 -3.34 -6.75 16.80
C GLY A 116 -1.83 -6.97 16.86
N LEU A 117 -1.29 -7.44 17.99
CA LEU A 117 0.11 -7.79 18.12
C LEU A 117 0.50 -8.93 17.17
N LEU A 118 -0.28 -10.03 17.18
CA LEU A 118 -0.05 -11.17 16.29
C LEU A 118 -0.13 -10.78 14.81
N TYR A 119 -1.07 -9.92 14.46
CA TYR A 119 -1.16 -9.38 13.10
C TYR A 119 0.08 -8.59 12.71
N ARG A 120 0.57 -7.69 13.58
CA ARG A 120 1.81 -6.93 13.33
C ARG A 120 3.02 -7.84 13.17
N ILE A 121 3.14 -8.86 14.01
CA ILE A 121 4.21 -9.87 13.90
C ILE A 121 4.10 -10.61 12.56
N GLY A 122 2.90 -11.06 12.19
CA GLY A 122 2.65 -11.72 10.91
C GLY A 122 3.04 -10.87 9.71
N VAL A 123 2.64 -9.58 9.71
CA VAL A 123 3.03 -8.61 8.66
C VAL A 123 4.54 -8.39 8.63
N GLN A 124 5.22 -8.39 9.78
CA GLN A 124 6.67 -8.23 9.85
C GLN A 124 7.44 -9.47 9.40
N LEU A 125 6.92 -10.65 9.72
CA LEU A 125 7.54 -11.93 9.31
C LEU A 125 7.26 -12.27 7.83
N ARG A 126 6.32 -11.58 7.19
CA ARG A 126 5.93 -11.85 5.81
C ARG A 126 7.09 -11.88 4.81
N PRO A 127 8.09 -10.98 4.86
CA PRO A 127 9.25 -11.04 3.98
C PRO A 127 10.09 -12.31 4.12
N LEU A 128 10.07 -12.96 5.31
CA LEU A 128 10.76 -14.22 5.55
C LEU A 128 10.01 -15.42 4.92
N LEU A 129 8.72 -15.26 4.67
CA LEU A 129 7.86 -16.27 4.06
C LEU A 129 7.71 -16.04 2.55
N TRP A 130 8.82 -15.76 1.86
CA TRP A 130 8.86 -15.47 0.43
C TRP A 130 8.27 -16.58 -0.45
N PHE A 131 8.30 -17.82 0.03
CA PHE A 131 7.76 -19.01 -0.64
C PHE A 131 6.25 -19.20 -0.46
N VAL A 132 5.61 -18.41 0.42
CA VAL A 132 4.16 -18.48 0.62
C VAL A 132 3.47 -17.52 -0.35
N PRO A 133 2.46 -17.97 -1.12
CA PRO A 133 1.72 -17.12 -2.03
C PRO A 133 1.16 -15.88 -1.32
N ARG A 134 1.18 -14.75 -2.01
CA ARG A 134 0.63 -13.49 -1.46
C ARG A 134 -0.88 -13.62 -1.33
N ARG A 135 -1.40 -13.19 -0.19
CA ARG A 135 -2.84 -13.13 0.04
C ARG A 135 -3.40 -11.84 -0.56
N PRO A 136 -4.63 -11.86 -1.08
CA PRO A 136 -5.26 -10.68 -1.65
C PRO A 136 -5.56 -9.57 -0.62
N ASP A 137 -5.54 -9.93 0.68
CA ASP A 137 -5.78 -9.05 1.83
C ASP A 137 -4.48 -8.54 2.48
N GLU A 138 -3.31 -8.82 1.87
CA GLU A 138 -2.05 -8.25 2.37
C GLU A 138 -2.08 -6.72 2.32
N PRO A 139 -1.62 -6.05 3.40
CA PRO A 139 -1.66 -4.61 3.48
C PRO A 139 -0.75 -3.96 2.43
N TRP A 140 -1.26 -2.93 1.79
CA TRP A 140 -0.51 -2.05 0.92
C TRP A 140 0.24 -0.99 1.72
N ASP A 141 1.30 -0.44 1.14
CA ASP A 141 1.81 0.85 1.62
C ASP A 141 0.91 1.95 1.03
N ASP A 142 0.74 3.02 1.78
CA ASP A 142 -0.07 4.18 1.39
C ASP A 142 0.74 5.46 1.52
N ALA A 143 0.41 6.44 0.69
CA ALA A 143 0.92 7.79 0.81
C ALA A 143 -0.16 8.80 0.42
N TRP A 144 -0.17 9.95 1.11
CA TRP A 144 -1.06 11.06 0.83
C TRP A 144 -0.26 12.35 0.72
N PHE A 145 -0.39 13.03 -0.42
CA PHE A 145 0.31 14.28 -0.68
C PHE A 145 -0.70 15.41 -0.91
N ASP A 146 -0.70 16.37 -0.04
CA ASP A 146 -1.31 17.69 -0.19
C ASP A 146 -0.28 18.74 -0.64
N GLU A 147 1.01 18.44 -0.44
CA GLU A 147 2.14 19.22 -0.89
C GLU A 147 3.31 18.30 -1.29
N VAL A 148 4.02 18.66 -2.36
CA VAL A 148 5.22 17.95 -2.82
C VAL A 148 6.30 18.99 -3.14
N ASP A 149 7.37 18.99 -2.35
CA ASP A 149 8.57 19.77 -2.59
C ASP A 149 9.54 19.07 -3.55
N ASP A 150 10.57 19.77 -3.98
CA ASP A 150 11.55 19.23 -4.92
C ASP A 150 12.41 18.14 -4.28
N GLN A 151 12.61 18.18 -2.95
CA GLN A 151 13.34 17.15 -2.24
C GLN A 151 12.58 15.82 -2.25
N ARG A 152 11.27 15.86 -2.01
CA ARG A 152 10.39 14.69 -2.06
C ARG A 152 10.28 14.15 -3.49
N LEU A 153 10.20 15.03 -4.47
CA LEU A 153 10.18 14.62 -5.88
C LEU A 153 11.45 13.84 -6.24
N ALA A 154 12.63 14.36 -5.87
CA ALA A 154 13.91 13.67 -6.08
C ALA A 154 14.02 12.35 -5.28
N ALA A 155 13.37 12.27 -4.11
CA ALA A 155 13.28 11.02 -3.36
C ALA A 155 12.37 10.00 -4.06
N LEU A 156 11.23 10.42 -4.62
CA LEU A 156 10.32 9.56 -5.39
C LEU A 156 10.98 8.97 -6.63
N GLU A 157 11.80 9.71 -7.33
CA GLU A 157 12.55 9.20 -8.50
C GLU A 157 13.48 8.05 -8.16
N ARG A 158 14.08 8.07 -6.96
CA ARG A 158 15.01 7.03 -6.47
C ARG A 158 14.32 5.92 -5.70
N TRP A 159 13.08 6.16 -5.31
CA TRP A 159 12.31 5.25 -4.48
C TRP A 159 12.02 3.92 -5.19
N THR A 160 11.98 2.86 -4.41
CA THR A 160 11.58 1.53 -4.88
C THR A 160 10.56 0.96 -3.90
N PRO A 161 9.36 0.60 -4.36
CA PRO A 161 8.32 0.09 -3.48
C PRO A 161 8.73 -1.25 -2.87
N ARG A 162 8.54 -1.37 -1.56
CA ARG A 162 8.71 -2.63 -0.82
C ARG A 162 7.45 -3.50 -0.84
N ARG A 163 6.32 -2.91 -1.19
CA ARG A 163 4.99 -3.52 -1.28
C ARG A 163 4.19 -2.83 -2.35
N PRO A 164 3.06 -3.42 -2.78
CA PRO A 164 2.07 -2.67 -3.53
C PRO A 164 1.76 -1.36 -2.83
N THR A 165 1.74 -0.25 -3.55
CA THR A 165 1.63 1.08 -2.95
C THR A 165 0.53 1.89 -3.63
N LEU A 166 -0.33 2.49 -2.81
CA LEU A 166 -1.31 3.49 -3.23
C LEU A 166 -0.82 4.88 -2.85
N ILE A 167 -0.71 5.76 -3.83
CA ILE A 167 -0.33 7.17 -3.64
C ILE A 167 -1.53 8.03 -4.04
N VAL A 168 -1.92 8.95 -3.17
CA VAL A 168 -3.01 9.90 -3.41
C VAL A 168 -2.44 11.30 -3.48
N LEU A 169 -2.73 12.02 -4.55
CA LEU A 169 -2.44 13.45 -4.72
C LEU A 169 -3.71 14.24 -4.46
N ASP A 170 -3.67 15.11 -3.46
CA ASP A 170 -4.81 15.90 -3.02
C ASP A 170 -4.62 17.37 -3.40
N ARG A 171 -5.36 17.86 -4.40
CA ARG A 171 -5.37 19.26 -4.82
C ARG A 171 -4.01 19.84 -5.24
N LEU A 172 -3.12 19.03 -5.75
CA LEU A 172 -1.86 19.53 -6.25
C LEU A 172 -2.04 20.29 -7.58
N PRO A 173 -1.22 21.33 -7.84
CA PRO A 173 -1.16 21.98 -9.13
C PRO A 173 -0.84 20.97 -10.26
N GLN A 174 -1.46 21.13 -11.43
CA GLN A 174 -1.32 20.21 -12.55
C GLN A 174 0.15 19.92 -12.89
N LYS A 175 1.01 20.95 -12.88
CA LYS A 175 2.46 20.81 -13.10
C LYS A 175 3.10 19.83 -12.10
N ARG A 176 2.72 19.88 -10.82
CA ARG A 176 3.24 18.96 -9.80
C ARG A 176 2.70 17.55 -10.00
N VAL A 177 1.43 17.40 -10.37
CA VAL A 177 0.84 16.11 -10.71
C VAL A 177 1.64 15.43 -11.84
N GLU A 178 1.99 16.17 -12.90
CA GLU A 178 2.78 15.67 -14.00
C GLU A 178 4.19 15.26 -13.58
N GLN A 179 4.86 16.08 -12.75
CA GLN A 179 6.18 15.77 -12.23
C GLN A 179 6.17 14.49 -11.37
N VAL A 180 5.22 14.38 -10.45
CA VAL A 180 5.06 13.17 -9.61
C VAL A 180 4.73 11.95 -10.46
N THR A 181 3.85 12.10 -11.44
CA THR A 181 3.50 11.00 -12.36
C THR A 181 4.72 10.51 -13.14
N SER A 182 5.56 11.42 -13.63
CA SER A 182 6.81 11.10 -14.31
C SER A 182 7.80 10.38 -13.38
N ALA A 183 8.02 10.90 -12.18
CA ALA A 183 8.90 10.31 -11.18
C ALA A 183 8.47 8.88 -10.80
N LEU A 184 7.16 8.68 -10.60
CA LEU A 184 6.60 7.35 -10.30
C LEU A 184 6.67 6.41 -11.50
N GLY A 185 6.58 6.91 -12.74
CA GLY A 185 6.81 6.13 -13.95
C GLY A 185 8.23 5.57 -14.00
N VAL A 186 9.23 6.39 -13.66
CA VAL A 186 10.63 5.95 -13.54
C VAL A 186 10.81 4.92 -12.43
N ALA A 187 10.21 5.18 -11.26
CA ALA A 187 10.24 4.23 -10.13
C ALA A 187 9.58 2.89 -10.49
N ALA A 188 8.48 2.92 -11.23
CA ALA A 188 7.74 1.72 -11.64
C ALA A 188 8.54 0.83 -12.59
N GLY A 189 9.41 1.39 -13.43
CA GLY A 189 10.32 0.61 -14.29
C GLY A 189 11.31 -0.27 -13.52
N ARG A 190 11.52 0.01 -12.23
CA ARG A 190 12.40 -0.74 -11.32
C ARG A 190 11.64 -1.52 -10.24
N ALA A 191 10.32 -1.37 -10.24
CA ALA A 191 9.48 -1.87 -9.16
C ALA A 191 9.08 -3.33 -9.38
N GLU A 192 9.21 -4.15 -8.34
CA GLU A 192 8.66 -5.50 -8.28
C GLU A 192 7.17 -5.50 -7.88
N HIS A 193 6.67 -4.37 -7.41
CA HIS A 193 5.34 -4.21 -6.86
C HIS A 193 4.57 -3.12 -7.59
N PRO A 194 3.26 -3.29 -7.77
CA PRO A 194 2.44 -2.31 -8.46
C PRO A 194 2.36 -1.00 -7.67
N ILE A 195 2.44 0.11 -8.41
CA ILE A 195 2.20 1.46 -7.91
C ILE A 195 0.87 1.94 -8.48
N ARG A 196 0.00 2.46 -7.63
CA ARG A 196 -1.29 3.04 -8.00
C ARG A 196 -1.31 4.51 -7.58
N LEU A 197 -1.51 5.38 -8.55
CA LEU A 197 -1.58 6.82 -8.34
C LEU A 197 -3.03 7.29 -8.50
N LEU A 198 -3.57 7.90 -7.46
CA LEU A 198 -4.90 8.49 -7.47
C LEU A 198 -4.78 10.01 -7.35
N VAL A 199 -5.37 10.73 -8.28
CA VAL A 199 -5.36 12.20 -8.30
C VAL A 199 -6.74 12.72 -7.96
N LEU A 200 -6.85 13.51 -6.90
CA LEU A 200 -8.06 14.23 -6.53
C LEU A 200 -8.01 15.61 -7.18
N GLU A 201 -8.91 15.83 -8.13
CA GLU A 201 -9.01 17.11 -8.85
C GLU A 201 -10.01 18.02 -8.14
N ALA A 202 -9.60 19.27 -7.89
CA ALA A 202 -10.54 20.29 -7.49
C ALA A 202 -11.60 20.45 -8.58
N GLN A 203 -12.88 20.49 -8.18
CA GLN A 203 -13.92 20.85 -9.13
C GLN A 203 -13.65 22.30 -9.55
N THR A 204 -13.12 22.49 -10.76
CA THR A 204 -13.23 23.77 -11.43
C THR A 204 -14.72 24.01 -11.63
N GLY A 205 -15.32 24.79 -10.71
CA GLY A 205 -16.69 25.22 -10.87
C GLY A 205 -16.83 25.85 -12.25
N HIS A 206 -17.65 25.25 -13.09
CA HIS A 206 -18.14 25.95 -14.25
C HIS A 206 -18.81 27.22 -13.68
N PRO A 207 -18.32 28.43 -13.98
CA PRO A 207 -19.11 29.62 -13.67
C PRO A 207 -20.39 29.46 -14.50
N GLY A 208 -21.51 29.32 -13.78
CA GLY A 208 -22.81 29.16 -14.40
C GLY A 208 -23.03 30.24 -15.44
N MET A 209 -23.41 29.80 -16.63
CA MET A 209 -24.19 30.66 -17.52
C MET A 209 -25.58 30.89 -16.90
#